data_6eb074cbf493f3f2eaab66e3c2004d24
#
_entry.id   6eb074cbf493f3f2eaab66e3c2004d24
#
_cell.length_a   1.000
_cell.length_b   1.000
_cell.length_c   1.000
_cell.angle_alpha   90.00
_cell.angle_beta   90.00
_cell.angle_gamma   90.00
#
_symmetry.space_group_name_H-M   'P 1'
#
loop_
_entity.id
_entity.type
_entity.pdbx_description
1 polymer ?
#
loop_
_entity_poly.entity_id
_entity_poly.type
_entity_poly.pdbx_seq_one_letter_code
_entity_poly.pdbx_strand_id
1 'polypeptide(L)'
;QAPFANLPTTIEENIKWISACIKHMENQNYASMDVSESAEKQWGDHAAEVIDLTVMKYGHEAKSWFVGSNIPGKGPSTLVYFGGANNYFDMLQESLDKKFPELNFTAAV
;
A
#
# COMPACT_ATOMS: atom_id res chain seq x y z
N GLN A 1 4.11 -4.91 4.53
CA GLN A 1 5.51 -4.62 4.12
C GLN A 1 6.49 -4.87 5.25
N ALA A 2 6.09 -4.50 6.44
CA ALA A 2 6.93 -4.45 7.61
C ALA A 2 7.66 -5.76 7.98
N PRO A 3 7.07 -6.95 7.86
CA PRO A 3 7.74 -8.17 8.30
C PRO A 3 9.03 -8.53 7.55
N PHE A 4 9.20 -7.99 6.34
CA PHE A 4 10.33 -8.33 5.45
C PHE A 4 11.28 -7.17 5.20
N ALA A 5 11.15 -6.09 5.97
CA ALA A 5 12.02 -4.94 5.91
C ALA A 5 12.31 -4.42 7.32
N ASN A 6 13.27 -3.52 7.44
CA ASN A 6 13.53 -2.85 8.70
C ASN A 6 12.30 -2.03 9.12
N LEU A 7 11.67 -2.42 10.22
CA LEU A 7 10.44 -1.81 10.70
C LEU A 7 10.57 -0.29 10.95
N PRO A 8 11.54 0.20 11.72
CA PRO A 8 11.69 1.64 11.95
C PRO A 8 11.85 2.43 10.65
N THR A 9 12.66 1.96 9.72
CA THR A 9 12.87 2.61 8.42
C THR A 9 11.58 2.66 7.60
N THR A 10 10.83 1.57 7.56
CA THR A 10 9.54 1.50 6.84
C THR A 10 8.51 2.44 7.46
N ILE A 11 8.46 2.50 8.79
CA ILE A 11 7.57 3.40 9.52
C ILE A 11 7.93 4.86 9.23
N GLU A 12 9.21 5.21 9.22
CA GLU A 12 9.66 6.57 8.90
C GLU A 12 9.24 7.00 7.49
N GLU A 13 9.40 6.14 6.50
CA GLU A 13 8.98 6.43 5.12
C GLU A 13 7.44 6.58 5.01
N ASN A 14 6.68 5.72 5.68
CA ASN A 14 5.23 5.87 5.76
C ASN A 14 4.81 7.19 6.42
N ILE A 15 5.47 7.58 7.51
CA ILE A 15 5.19 8.83 8.22
C ILE A 15 5.48 10.05 7.34
N LYS A 16 6.57 10.03 6.58
CA LYS A 16 6.89 11.10 5.62
C LYS A 16 5.76 11.28 4.61
N TRP A 17 5.29 10.19 4.03
CA TRP A 17 4.18 10.22 3.07
C TRP A 17 2.88 10.73 3.70
N ILE A 18 2.51 10.21 4.86
CA ILE A 18 1.29 10.61 5.60
C ILE A 18 1.35 12.10 5.97
N SER A 19 2.47 12.55 6.52
CA SER A 19 2.65 13.95 6.92
C SER A 19 2.59 14.91 5.73
N ALA A 20 3.19 14.51 4.60
CA ALA A 20 3.14 15.30 3.37
C ALA A 20 1.71 15.37 2.80
N CYS A 21 0.96 14.27 2.88
CA CYS A 21 -0.44 14.22 2.46
C CYS A 21 -1.32 15.15 3.31
N ILE A 22 -1.19 15.11 4.62
CA ILE A 22 -1.92 16.00 5.54
C ILE A 22 -1.59 17.45 5.22
N LYS A 23 -0.32 17.78 5.07
CA LYS A 23 0.11 19.15 4.75
C LYS A 23 -0.41 19.62 3.38
N HIS A 24 -0.47 18.70 2.40
CA HIS A 24 -1.08 18.99 1.10
C HIS A 24 -2.58 19.32 1.26
N MET A 25 -3.31 18.54 2.05
CA MET A 25 -4.72 18.79 2.33
C MET A 25 -4.94 20.15 2.99
N GLU A 26 -4.14 20.49 3.99
CA GLU A 26 -4.19 21.80 4.67
C GLU A 26 -3.94 22.95 3.68
N ASN A 27 -2.89 22.85 2.87
CA ASN A 27 -2.52 23.88 1.91
C ASN A 27 -3.57 24.12 0.82
N GLN A 28 -4.32 23.06 0.45
CA GLN A 28 -5.36 23.12 -0.58
C GLN A 28 -6.78 23.29 0.01
N ASN A 29 -6.90 23.42 1.33
CA ASN A 29 -8.18 23.48 2.02
C ASN A 29 -9.10 22.29 1.71
N TYR A 30 -8.55 21.08 1.72
CA TYR A 30 -9.33 19.85 1.58
C TYR A 30 -9.81 19.36 2.95
N ALA A 31 -11.06 18.88 3.01
CA ALA A 31 -11.68 18.37 4.25
C ALA A 31 -11.51 16.85 4.41
N SER A 32 -11.47 16.13 3.29
CA SER A 32 -11.36 14.68 3.32
C SER A 32 -10.61 14.16 2.11
N MET A 33 -10.11 12.93 2.23
CA MET A 33 -9.51 12.19 1.13
C MET A 33 -10.00 10.74 1.16
N ASP A 34 -9.99 10.11 0.00
CA ASP A 34 -10.24 8.69 -0.16
C ASP A 34 -9.41 8.17 -1.34
N VAL A 35 -9.09 6.88 -1.32
CA VAL A 35 -8.41 6.24 -2.45
C VAL A 35 -9.39 6.08 -3.62
N SER A 36 -8.94 6.29 -4.84
CA SER A 36 -9.77 5.99 -6.01
C SER A 36 -9.90 4.48 -6.23
N GLU A 37 -11.07 4.02 -6.68
CA GLU A 37 -11.30 2.59 -6.97
C GLU A 37 -10.28 2.02 -7.96
N SER A 38 -9.90 2.81 -8.96
CA SER A 38 -8.88 2.40 -9.92
C SER A 38 -7.50 2.22 -9.30
N ALA A 39 -7.12 3.11 -8.38
CA ALA A 39 -5.84 3.01 -7.68
C ALA A 39 -5.82 1.84 -6.69
N GLU A 40 -6.91 1.61 -5.97
CA GLU A 40 -7.06 0.45 -5.09
C GLU A 40 -6.94 -0.85 -5.87
N LYS A 41 -7.63 -0.94 -7.01
CA LYS A 41 -7.55 -2.12 -7.87
C LYS A 41 -6.15 -2.33 -8.44
N GLN A 42 -5.51 -1.27 -8.95
CA GLN A 42 -4.14 -1.35 -9.49
C GLN A 42 -3.14 -1.80 -8.42
N TRP A 43 -3.26 -1.29 -7.20
CA TRP A 43 -2.44 -1.74 -6.09
C TRP A 43 -2.64 -3.21 -5.77
N GLY A 44 -3.89 -3.66 -5.69
CA GLY A 44 -4.22 -5.07 -5.44
C GLY A 44 -3.68 -6.00 -6.52
N ASP A 45 -3.86 -5.65 -7.80
CA ASP A 45 -3.35 -6.41 -8.94
C ASP A 45 -1.81 -6.47 -8.92
N HIS A 46 -1.15 -5.34 -8.69
CA HIS A 46 0.31 -5.28 -8.59
C HIS A 46 0.85 -6.13 -7.43
N ALA A 47 0.23 -6.03 -6.26
CA ALA A 47 0.65 -6.84 -5.11
C ALA A 47 0.48 -8.35 -5.36
N ALA A 48 -0.58 -8.74 -6.06
CA ALA A 48 -0.80 -10.14 -6.46
C ALA A 48 0.23 -10.62 -7.50
N GLU A 49 0.55 -9.80 -8.49
CA GLU A 49 1.59 -10.13 -9.48
C GLU A 49 2.96 -10.31 -8.82
N VAL A 50 3.31 -9.44 -7.90
CA VAL A 50 4.58 -9.49 -7.20
C VAL A 50 4.70 -10.74 -6.34
N ILE A 51 3.62 -11.17 -5.68
CA ILE A 51 3.65 -12.37 -4.83
C ILE A 51 3.91 -13.63 -5.66
N ASP A 52 3.43 -13.67 -6.89
CA ASP A 52 3.63 -14.81 -7.81
C ASP A 52 5.10 -14.98 -8.24
N LEU A 53 5.91 -13.93 -8.11
CA LEU A 53 7.35 -13.97 -8.36
C LEU A 53 8.15 -14.52 -7.16
N THR A 54 7.50 -14.80 -6.06
CA THR A 54 8.13 -15.25 -4.81
C THR A 54 7.66 -16.65 -4.41
N VAL A 55 8.34 -17.23 -3.42
CA VAL A 55 7.91 -18.49 -2.80
C VAL A 55 6.53 -18.37 -2.14
N MET A 56 6.08 -17.15 -1.85
CA MET A 56 4.77 -16.88 -1.22
C MET A 56 3.58 -17.22 -2.13
N LYS A 57 3.78 -17.48 -3.43
CA LYS A 57 2.75 -18.06 -4.30
C LYS A 57 2.19 -19.39 -3.77
N TYR A 58 3.00 -20.12 -3.01
CA TYR A 58 2.59 -21.37 -2.33
C TYR A 58 1.97 -21.13 -0.95
N GLY A 59 1.76 -19.88 -0.57
CA GLY A 59 1.21 -19.50 0.73
C GLY A 59 -0.15 -20.14 1.04
N HIS A 60 -0.96 -20.39 0.01
CA HIS A 60 -2.24 -21.09 0.14
C HIS A 60 -2.07 -22.55 0.62
N GLU A 61 -1.13 -23.27 0.03
CA GLU A 61 -0.83 -24.65 0.41
C GLU A 61 -0.33 -24.73 1.85
N ALA A 62 0.46 -23.74 2.25
CA ALA A 62 0.98 -23.61 3.61
C ALA A 62 -0.03 -23.02 4.62
N LYS A 63 -1.25 -22.68 4.19
CA LYS A 63 -2.27 -21.97 5.00
C LYS A 63 -1.72 -20.72 5.68
N SER A 64 -0.90 -19.97 4.95
CA SER A 64 -0.23 -18.78 5.46
C SER A 64 -1.22 -17.65 5.70
N TRP A 65 -1.11 -16.99 6.86
CA TRP A 65 -1.90 -15.79 7.15
C TRP A 65 -1.51 -14.60 6.27
N PHE A 66 -0.30 -14.55 5.72
CA PHE A 66 0.15 -13.50 4.79
C PHE A 66 -0.71 -13.40 3.52
N VAL A 67 -1.34 -14.48 3.12
CA VAL A 67 -2.25 -14.54 1.98
C VAL A 67 -3.70 -14.81 2.39
N GLY A 68 -4.01 -14.67 3.69
CA GLY A 68 -5.36 -14.86 4.22
C GLY A 68 -5.86 -16.30 4.26
N SER A 69 -5.01 -17.29 3.98
CA SER A 69 -5.40 -18.69 3.85
C SER A 69 -5.59 -19.44 5.18
N ASN A 70 -5.33 -18.77 6.28
CA ASN A 70 -5.56 -19.29 7.63
C ASN A 70 -7.04 -19.19 8.07
N ILE A 71 -7.87 -18.48 7.29
CA ILE A 71 -9.30 -18.31 7.59
C ILE A 71 -10.10 -19.17 6.62
N PRO A 72 -10.85 -20.19 7.11
CA PRO A 72 -11.68 -21.03 6.25
C PRO A 72 -12.72 -20.20 5.47
N GLY A 73 -12.84 -20.45 4.17
CA GLY A 73 -13.80 -19.78 3.30
C GLY A 73 -13.40 -18.37 2.83
N LYS A 74 -12.29 -17.83 3.32
CA LYS A 74 -11.75 -16.57 2.81
C LYS A 74 -11.02 -16.82 1.50
N GLY A 75 -11.34 -16.02 0.48
CA GLY A 75 -10.60 -16.04 -0.80
C GLY A 75 -9.15 -15.57 -0.65
N PRO A 76 -8.31 -15.83 -1.66
CA PRO A 76 -6.92 -15.37 -1.64
C PRO A 76 -6.85 -13.85 -1.54
N SER A 77 -5.98 -13.37 -0.63
CA SER A 77 -5.71 -11.95 -0.47
C SER A 77 -4.24 -11.72 -0.18
N THR A 78 -3.70 -10.61 -0.67
CA THR A 78 -2.32 -10.22 -0.40
C THR A 78 -2.32 -9.16 0.69
N LEU A 79 -1.88 -9.54 1.89
CA LEU A 79 -1.90 -8.66 3.06
C LEU A 79 -0.60 -7.85 3.21
N VAL A 80 0.47 -8.32 2.58
CA VAL A 80 1.82 -7.76 2.70
C VAL A 80 2.41 -7.58 1.31
N TYR A 81 3.13 -6.46 1.10
CA TYR A 81 3.81 -6.19 -0.15
C TYR A 81 5.15 -6.93 -0.22
N PHE A 82 5.36 -7.73 -1.27
CA PHE A 82 6.54 -8.55 -1.49
C PHE A 82 7.48 -8.03 -2.58
N GLY A 83 7.30 -6.82 -3.06
CA GLY A 83 8.08 -6.20 -4.13
C GLY A 83 9.41 -5.58 -3.71
N GLY A 84 9.75 -5.70 -2.43
CA GLY A 84 10.98 -5.12 -1.86
C GLY A 84 10.80 -3.71 -1.32
N ALA A 85 11.57 -3.39 -0.27
CA ALA A 85 11.48 -2.12 0.42
C ALA A 85 11.81 -0.93 -0.47
N ASN A 86 12.86 -1.04 -1.29
CA ASN A 86 13.27 0.07 -2.17
C ASN A 86 12.18 0.41 -3.20
N ASN A 87 11.60 -0.60 -3.84
CA ASN A 87 10.49 -0.39 -4.77
C ASN A 87 9.28 0.26 -4.09
N TYR A 88 8.98 -0.15 -2.87
CA TYR A 88 7.90 0.44 -2.08
C TYR A 88 8.20 1.91 -1.74
N PHE A 89 9.42 2.22 -1.31
CA PHE A 89 9.83 3.59 -1.00
C PHE A 89 9.82 4.49 -2.23
N ASP A 90 10.26 3.98 -3.38
CA ASP A 90 10.20 4.70 -4.66
C ASP A 90 8.75 5.02 -5.06
N MET A 91 7.82 4.09 -4.85
CA MET A 91 6.38 4.33 -5.10
C MET A 91 5.80 5.39 -4.16
N LEU A 92 6.18 5.39 -2.88
CA LEU A 92 5.78 6.44 -1.94
C LEU A 92 6.31 7.80 -2.37
N GLN A 93 7.57 7.87 -2.78
CA GLN A 93 8.19 9.12 -3.24
C GLN A 93 7.55 9.62 -4.54
N GLU A 94 7.26 8.75 -5.48
CA GLU A 94 6.58 9.10 -6.73
C GLU A 94 5.17 9.65 -6.48
N SER A 95 4.40 9.01 -5.59
CA SER A 95 3.08 9.49 -5.16
C SER A 95 3.16 10.91 -4.60
N LEU A 96 4.14 11.14 -3.72
CA LEU A 96 4.38 12.44 -3.09
C LEU A 96 4.76 13.50 -4.14
N ASP A 97 5.68 13.20 -5.04
CA ASP A 97 6.16 14.11 -6.09
C ASP A 97 5.05 14.49 -7.07
N LYS A 98 4.16 13.57 -7.37
CA LYS A 98 2.97 13.76 -8.23
C LYS A 98 1.74 14.30 -7.47
N LYS A 99 1.89 14.64 -6.18
CA LYS A 99 0.82 15.16 -5.33
C LYS A 99 -0.37 14.21 -5.20
N PHE A 100 -0.08 12.94 -4.89
CA PHE A 100 -1.06 11.91 -4.53
C PHE A 100 -2.12 11.65 -5.60
N PRO A 101 -1.73 11.26 -6.83
CA PRO A 101 -2.67 11.05 -7.93
C PRO A 101 -3.66 9.89 -7.69
N GLU A 102 -3.34 8.98 -6.79
CA GLU A 102 -4.17 7.86 -6.37
C GLU A 102 -5.33 8.26 -5.45
N LEU A 103 -5.32 9.49 -4.90
CA LEU A 103 -6.30 9.95 -3.94
C LEU A 103 -7.30 10.93 -4.57
N ASN A 104 -8.54 10.80 -4.12
CA ASN A 104 -9.61 11.77 -4.37
C ASN A 104 -9.72 12.69 -3.15
N PHE A 105 -9.61 13.99 -3.36
CA PHE A 105 -9.74 14.99 -2.31
C PHE A 105 -11.06 15.73 -2.42
N THR A 106 -11.68 16.02 -1.29
CA THR A 106 -12.91 16.81 -1.20
C THR A 106 -12.61 18.12 -0.49
N ALA A 107 -12.98 19.23 -1.12
CA ALA A 107 -12.76 20.56 -0.56
C ALA A 107 -13.57 20.77 0.73
N ALA A 108 -13.03 21.55 1.64
CA ALA A 108 -13.77 22.04 2.80
C ALA A 108 -14.86 23.05 2.34
N VAL A 109 -16.00 22.96 3.00
CA VAL A 109 -17.15 23.83 2.72
C VAL A 109 -17.02 25.13 3.50
#